data_62fd2feba449d99f6f68fbf0a4cd859f
#
_entry.id   62fd2feba449d99f6f68fbf0a4cd859f
#
_cell.length_a   1.000
_cell.length_b   1.000
_cell.length_c   1.000
_cell.angle_alpha   90.00
_cell.angle_beta   90.00
_cell.angle_gamma   90.00
#
_symmetry.space_group_name_H-M   'P 1'
#
loop_
_entity.id
_entity.type
_entity.pdbx_description
1 polymer ?
#
loop_
_entity_poly.entity_id
_entity_poly.type
_entity_poly.pdbx_seq_one_letter_code
_entity_poly.pdbx_strand_id
1 'polypeptide(L)'
;GGGGSHKMRLWNRAMLTFILRRLAYLVPTVIGISICAFAFVRLLPGDPILAMAGEHGVTPERYEILKEQFGYNAPIWQQYFQYLGNVLTGNFGVSLSTKRPVWNEFLTLFPATLELAFFAMMFAVIIGIPAGIFAAIKRGSWFDQITMGIALTGYSMPIFWWGLLLIIFFSGTLGWTPVSGRIALNFFFKPITGFMTIDSLLYGNWPAFVSALRHLILPAIVLGTIPLAVIARQTRSAMLEVLGEDYIRTARAKGLPPSRVTNVHALRNALIPVVTTIGLQVGMLMAGAILTETIFSWPGVGKWMIDSISKRDYVVVQSGLLLIALIVMAVNLLVDVLYAVINPRIRVQ
;
A
#
# COMPACT_ATOMS: atom_id res chain seq x y z
N GLY A 1 31.35 -22.90 25.29
CA GLY A 1 30.89 -22.92 23.88
C GLY A 1 29.42 -23.33 23.70
N GLY A 2 28.69 -23.80 24.72
CA GLY A 2 27.35 -24.39 24.60
C GLY A 2 26.15 -23.41 24.67
N GLY A 3 26.33 -22.18 25.14
CA GLY A 3 25.21 -21.24 25.38
C GLY A 3 24.68 -20.54 24.14
N GLY A 4 25.47 -20.40 23.11
CA GLY A 4 25.08 -19.71 21.88
C GLY A 4 24.16 -20.55 21.00
N SER A 5 24.42 -21.84 20.86
CA SER A 5 23.64 -22.76 20.05
C SER A 5 22.22 -23.03 20.60
N HIS A 6 22.08 -23.05 21.91
CA HIS A 6 20.80 -23.25 22.59
C HIS A 6 19.89 -22.01 22.46
N LYS A 7 20.46 -20.80 22.65
CA LYS A 7 19.72 -19.55 22.43
C LYS A 7 19.28 -19.38 20.97
N MET A 8 20.11 -19.74 20.01
CA MET A 8 19.80 -19.69 18.58
C MET A 8 18.68 -20.66 18.18
N ARG A 9 18.65 -21.88 18.76
CA ARG A 9 17.58 -22.86 18.54
C ARG A 9 16.24 -22.40 19.15
N LEU A 10 16.25 -21.81 20.32
CA LEU A 10 15.05 -21.23 20.95
C LEU A 10 14.55 -20.03 20.13
N TRP A 11 15.46 -19.21 19.62
CA TRP A 11 15.14 -18.09 18.76
C TRP A 11 14.45 -18.53 17.46
N ASN A 12 15.00 -19.56 16.79
CA ASN A 12 14.43 -20.10 15.55
C ASN A 12 13.06 -20.74 15.79
N ARG A 13 12.86 -21.46 16.92
CA ARG A 13 11.56 -22.06 17.26
C ARG A 13 10.51 -20.99 17.52
N ALA A 14 10.81 -19.97 18.29
CA ALA A 14 9.87 -18.87 18.57
C ALA A 14 9.47 -18.11 17.29
N MET A 15 10.43 -17.86 16.39
CA MET A 15 10.18 -17.21 15.11
C MET A 15 9.29 -18.12 14.22
N LEU A 16 9.59 -19.40 14.13
CA LEU A 16 8.80 -20.36 13.35
C LEU A 16 7.36 -20.45 13.87
N THR A 17 7.20 -20.55 15.20
CA THR A 17 5.86 -20.58 15.82
C THR A 17 5.08 -19.30 15.54
N PHE A 18 5.73 -18.14 15.63
CA PHE A 18 5.12 -16.85 15.28
C PHE A 18 4.66 -16.81 13.82
N ILE A 19 5.51 -17.20 12.88
CA ILE A 19 5.17 -17.25 11.44
C ILE A 19 4.03 -18.25 11.19
N LEU A 20 4.10 -19.45 11.73
CA LEU A 20 3.04 -20.46 11.57
C LEU A 20 1.69 -19.99 12.14
N ARG A 21 1.69 -19.36 13.29
CA ARG A 21 0.48 -18.79 13.89
C ARG A 21 -0.11 -17.68 13.00
N ARG A 22 0.73 -16.79 12.45
CA ARG A 22 0.29 -15.76 11.52
C ARG A 22 -0.26 -16.35 10.23
N LEU A 23 0.39 -17.34 9.65
CA LEU A 23 -0.11 -18.08 8.48
C LEU A 23 -1.44 -18.77 8.76
N ALA A 24 -1.61 -19.37 9.95
CA ALA A 24 -2.87 -19.97 10.34
C ALA A 24 -4.03 -18.97 10.42
N TYR A 25 -3.78 -17.73 10.86
CA TYR A 25 -4.79 -16.66 10.83
C TYR A 25 -5.08 -16.13 9.42
N LEU A 26 -4.13 -16.26 8.48
CA LEU A 26 -4.36 -15.85 7.10
C LEU A 26 -5.36 -16.76 6.39
N VAL A 27 -5.38 -18.05 6.68
CA VAL A 27 -6.28 -19.00 6.01
C VAL A 27 -7.76 -18.62 6.11
N PRO A 28 -8.35 -18.41 7.30
CA PRO A 28 -9.75 -17.98 7.37
C PRO A 28 -9.98 -16.59 6.75
N THR A 29 -9.00 -15.72 6.80
CA THR A 29 -9.09 -14.38 6.17
C THR A 29 -9.12 -14.51 4.65
N VAL A 30 -8.28 -15.34 4.05
CA VAL A 30 -8.28 -15.61 2.59
C VAL A 30 -9.61 -16.21 2.16
N ILE A 31 -10.13 -17.16 2.91
CA ILE A 31 -11.43 -17.76 2.63
C ILE A 31 -12.53 -16.70 2.71
N GLY A 32 -12.56 -15.90 3.76
CA GLY A 32 -13.52 -14.80 3.92
C GLY A 32 -13.46 -13.79 2.75
N ILE A 33 -12.27 -13.37 2.35
CA ILE A 33 -12.08 -12.45 1.23
C ILE A 33 -12.50 -13.09 -0.10
N SER A 34 -12.20 -14.37 -0.32
CA SER A 34 -12.62 -15.08 -1.53
C SER A 34 -14.15 -15.19 -1.63
N ILE A 35 -14.82 -15.44 -0.50
CA ILE A 35 -16.29 -15.43 -0.42
C ILE A 35 -16.83 -14.02 -0.72
N CYS A 36 -16.23 -12.98 -0.12
CA CYS A 36 -16.62 -11.59 -0.37
C CYS A 36 -16.44 -11.20 -1.84
N ALA A 37 -15.29 -11.53 -2.46
CA ALA A 37 -15.02 -11.24 -3.86
C ALA A 37 -16.00 -11.97 -4.78
N PHE A 38 -16.29 -13.22 -4.49
CA PHE A 38 -17.26 -14.03 -5.22
C PHE A 38 -18.70 -13.48 -5.09
N ALA A 39 -19.12 -13.09 -3.88
CA ALA A 39 -20.43 -12.53 -3.61
C ALA A 39 -20.59 -11.12 -4.22
N PHE A 40 -19.53 -10.27 -4.11
CA PHE A 40 -19.56 -8.90 -4.59
C PHE A 40 -19.96 -8.80 -6.05
N VAL A 41 -19.36 -9.60 -6.91
CA VAL A 41 -19.66 -9.62 -8.34
C VAL A 41 -21.12 -9.99 -8.62
N ARG A 42 -21.70 -10.88 -7.82
CA ARG A 42 -23.09 -11.29 -7.96
C ARG A 42 -24.10 -10.27 -7.44
N LEU A 43 -23.65 -9.36 -6.58
CA LEU A 43 -24.45 -8.24 -6.08
C LEU A 43 -24.38 -7.00 -6.98
N LEU A 44 -23.44 -6.95 -7.92
CA LEU A 44 -23.35 -5.85 -8.88
C LEU A 44 -24.57 -5.85 -9.80
N PRO A 45 -25.16 -4.68 -10.09
CA PRO A 45 -26.30 -4.58 -10.99
C PRO A 45 -25.87 -4.94 -12.41
N GLY A 46 -26.59 -5.87 -13.03
CA GLY A 46 -26.36 -6.34 -14.39
C GLY A 46 -26.28 -7.86 -14.48
N ASP A 47 -26.37 -8.37 -15.69
CA ASP A 47 -26.22 -9.79 -15.99
C ASP A 47 -24.78 -10.07 -16.44
N PRO A 48 -24.00 -10.88 -15.68
CA PRO A 48 -22.63 -11.21 -16.04
C PRO A 48 -22.52 -11.87 -17.41
N ILE A 49 -23.52 -12.66 -17.81
CA ILE A 49 -23.53 -13.37 -19.10
C ILE A 49 -23.71 -12.39 -20.25
N LEU A 50 -24.61 -11.42 -20.10
CA LEU A 50 -24.78 -10.35 -21.09
C LEU A 50 -23.50 -9.50 -21.22
N ALA A 51 -22.82 -9.22 -20.11
CA ALA A 51 -21.55 -8.52 -20.14
C ALA A 51 -20.45 -9.32 -20.86
N MET A 52 -20.42 -10.66 -20.68
CA MET A 52 -19.50 -11.55 -21.37
C MET A 52 -19.78 -11.66 -22.86
N ALA A 53 -21.03 -11.54 -23.25
CA ALA A 53 -21.47 -11.64 -24.63
C ALA A 53 -21.18 -10.40 -25.49
N GLY A 54 -20.92 -9.24 -24.86
CA GLY A 54 -20.59 -7.98 -25.52
C GLY A 54 -21.81 -7.17 -25.97
N GLU A 55 -21.55 -6.03 -26.61
CA GLU A 55 -22.58 -5.02 -26.97
C GLU A 55 -23.57 -5.44 -28.10
N HIS A 56 -23.29 -6.53 -28.78
CA HIS A 56 -24.06 -6.92 -29.98
C HIS A 56 -25.34 -7.69 -29.69
N GLY A 57 -25.73 -7.79 -28.43
CA GLY A 57 -26.89 -8.57 -28.02
C GLY A 57 -26.68 -10.08 -28.18
N VAL A 58 -27.46 -10.85 -27.45
CA VAL A 58 -27.35 -12.32 -27.44
C VAL A 58 -28.70 -12.90 -27.79
N THR A 59 -28.71 -13.84 -28.74
CA THR A 59 -29.90 -14.65 -28.92
C THR A 59 -30.18 -15.49 -27.68
N PRO A 60 -31.43 -15.81 -27.36
CA PRO A 60 -31.77 -16.64 -26.20
C PRO A 60 -31.02 -17.97 -26.18
N GLU A 61 -30.79 -18.59 -27.32
CA GLU A 61 -30.01 -19.82 -27.45
C GLU A 61 -28.55 -19.62 -27.09
N ARG A 62 -27.91 -18.54 -27.54
CA ARG A 62 -26.52 -18.23 -27.22
C ARG A 62 -26.34 -17.85 -25.75
N TYR A 63 -27.35 -17.21 -25.15
CA TYR A 63 -27.38 -16.91 -23.73
C TYR A 63 -27.31 -18.17 -22.87
N GLU A 64 -28.17 -19.18 -23.19
CA GLU A 64 -28.19 -20.46 -22.46
C GLU A 64 -26.89 -21.25 -22.66
N ILE A 65 -26.30 -21.24 -23.86
CA ILE A 65 -25.00 -21.85 -24.13
C ILE A 65 -23.90 -21.19 -23.29
N LEU A 66 -23.84 -19.88 -23.22
CA LEU A 66 -22.85 -19.15 -22.41
C LEU A 66 -23.05 -19.41 -20.92
N LYS A 67 -24.31 -19.45 -20.48
CA LYS A 67 -24.68 -19.74 -19.10
C LYS A 67 -24.21 -21.12 -18.66
N GLU A 68 -24.36 -22.13 -19.52
CA GLU A 68 -23.86 -23.47 -19.31
C GLU A 68 -22.32 -23.52 -19.36
N GLN A 69 -21.73 -22.92 -20.37
CA GLN A 69 -20.27 -22.88 -20.58
C GLN A 69 -19.53 -22.25 -19.40
N PHE A 70 -20.09 -21.20 -18.80
CA PHE A 70 -19.52 -20.52 -17.63
C PHE A 70 -20.00 -21.10 -16.29
N GLY A 71 -20.78 -22.18 -16.30
CA GLY A 71 -21.21 -22.88 -15.11
C GLY A 71 -22.24 -22.16 -14.25
N TYR A 72 -22.92 -21.13 -14.79
CA TYR A 72 -23.93 -20.37 -14.04
C TYR A 72 -25.22 -21.15 -13.79
N ASN A 73 -25.41 -22.31 -14.43
CA ASN A 73 -26.52 -23.23 -14.17
C ASN A 73 -26.30 -24.10 -12.92
N ALA A 74 -25.05 -24.18 -12.44
CA ALA A 74 -24.72 -24.93 -11.25
C ALA A 74 -25.20 -24.23 -9.97
N PRO A 75 -25.42 -24.95 -8.86
CA PRO A 75 -25.69 -24.36 -7.56
C PRO A 75 -24.56 -23.40 -7.14
N ILE A 76 -24.90 -22.33 -6.40
CA ILE A 76 -23.93 -21.26 -6.00
C ILE A 76 -22.71 -21.85 -5.28
N TRP A 77 -22.89 -22.84 -4.42
CA TRP A 77 -21.77 -23.47 -3.72
C TRP A 77 -20.80 -24.18 -4.67
N GLN A 78 -21.32 -24.82 -5.74
CA GLN A 78 -20.49 -25.47 -6.75
C GLN A 78 -19.71 -24.42 -7.58
N GLN A 79 -20.36 -23.32 -7.95
CA GLN A 79 -19.72 -22.20 -8.63
C GLN A 79 -18.57 -21.62 -7.78
N TYR A 80 -18.79 -21.49 -6.46
CA TYR A 80 -17.76 -21.00 -5.55
C TYR A 80 -16.55 -21.95 -5.47
N PHE A 81 -16.77 -23.25 -5.33
CA PHE A 81 -15.68 -24.22 -5.29
C PHE A 81 -14.92 -24.30 -6.63
N GLN A 82 -15.61 -24.16 -7.74
CA GLN A 82 -14.96 -24.09 -9.05
C GLN A 82 -14.10 -22.80 -9.17
N TYR A 83 -14.62 -21.68 -8.74
CA TYR A 83 -13.85 -20.44 -8.64
C TYR A 83 -12.60 -20.59 -7.76
N LEU A 84 -12.77 -21.13 -6.57
CA LEU A 84 -11.67 -21.37 -5.65
C LEU A 84 -10.61 -22.32 -6.22
N GLY A 85 -11.04 -23.39 -6.90
CA GLY A 85 -10.15 -24.31 -7.61
C GLY A 85 -9.33 -23.63 -8.70
N ASN A 86 -9.96 -22.77 -9.50
CA ASN A 86 -9.28 -21.97 -10.52
C ASN A 86 -8.24 -21.04 -9.91
N VAL A 87 -8.60 -20.34 -8.82
CA VAL A 87 -7.66 -19.45 -8.11
C VAL A 87 -6.46 -20.23 -7.56
N LEU A 88 -6.69 -21.39 -6.96
CA LEU A 88 -5.61 -22.22 -6.39
C LEU A 88 -4.68 -22.79 -7.47
N THR A 89 -5.14 -22.95 -8.70
CA THR A 89 -4.31 -23.34 -9.85
C THR A 89 -3.67 -22.16 -10.57
N GLY A 90 -3.84 -20.93 -10.07
CA GLY A 90 -3.31 -19.71 -10.66
C GLY A 90 -4.08 -19.19 -11.87
N ASN A 91 -5.26 -19.72 -12.12
CA ASN A 91 -6.15 -19.27 -13.19
C ASN A 91 -7.12 -18.20 -12.64
N PHE A 92 -6.78 -16.94 -12.85
CA PHE A 92 -7.59 -15.79 -12.45
C PHE A 92 -8.57 -15.32 -13.53
N GLY A 93 -8.67 -16.07 -14.63
CA GLY A 93 -9.53 -15.75 -15.76
C GLY A 93 -8.94 -14.78 -16.74
N VAL A 94 -9.75 -14.38 -17.71
CA VAL A 94 -9.42 -13.47 -18.81
C VAL A 94 -10.34 -12.27 -18.75
N SER A 95 -9.78 -11.07 -18.84
CA SER A 95 -10.53 -9.81 -18.88
C SER A 95 -11.55 -9.81 -20.03
N LEU A 96 -12.76 -9.39 -19.75
CA LEU A 96 -13.81 -9.27 -20.77
C LEU A 96 -13.55 -8.12 -21.73
N SER A 97 -12.92 -7.05 -21.25
CA SER A 97 -12.67 -5.84 -22.03
C SER A 97 -11.38 -5.92 -22.84
N THR A 98 -10.28 -6.38 -22.26
CA THR A 98 -8.95 -6.39 -22.90
C THR A 98 -8.61 -7.71 -23.57
N LYS A 99 -9.35 -8.79 -23.24
CA LYS A 99 -9.07 -10.17 -23.69
C LYS A 99 -7.69 -10.70 -23.27
N ARG A 100 -7.12 -10.13 -22.21
CA ARG A 100 -5.84 -10.56 -21.64
C ARG A 100 -6.04 -11.33 -20.33
N PRO A 101 -5.14 -12.27 -19.98
CA PRO A 101 -5.17 -12.93 -18.68
C PRO A 101 -5.07 -11.89 -17.54
N VAL A 102 -5.96 -11.96 -16.57
CA VAL A 102 -6.02 -11.03 -15.43
C VAL A 102 -4.70 -11.01 -14.66
N TRP A 103 -4.06 -12.16 -14.49
CA TRP A 103 -2.75 -12.27 -13.84
C TRP A 103 -1.66 -11.45 -14.53
N ASN A 104 -1.62 -11.47 -15.86
CA ASN A 104 -0.63 -10.72 -16.63
C ASN A 104 -0.86 -9.21 -16.53
N GLU A 105 -2.12 -8.77 -16.57
CA GLU A 105 -2.47 -7.35 -16.38
C GLU A 105 -2.07 -6.89 -14.99
N PHE A 106 -2.40 -7.69 -13.97
CA PHE A 106 -2.03 -7.39 -12.60
C PHE A 106 -0.51 -7.23 -12.43
N LEU A 107 0.28 -8.17 -12.90
CA LEU A 107 1.75 -8.11 -12.83
C LEU A 107 2.35 -6.91 -13.57
N THR A 108 1.71 -6.46 -14.64
CA THR A 108 2.16 -5.29 -15.40
C THR A 108 1.89 -3.98 -14.66
N LEU A 109 0.78 -3.91 -13.93
CA LEU A 109 0.33 -2.68 -13.25
C LEU A 109 0.81 -2.59 -11.80
N PHE A 110 1.03 -3.72 -11.14
CA PHE A 110 1.41 -3.78 -9.73
C PHE A 110 2.70 -3.01 -9.38
N PRO A 111 3.78 -3.05 -10.18
CA PRO A 111 4.97 -2.24 -9.92
C PRO A 111 4.69 -0.74 -9.83
N ALA A 112 3.74 -0.21 -10.60
CA ALA A 112 3.37 1.19 -10.54
C ALA A 112 2.76 1.57 -9.19
N THR A 113 1.89 0.73 -8.64
CA THR A 113 1.31 0.93 -7.30
C THR A 113 2.37 0.84 -6.21
N LEU A 114 3.28 -0.13 -6.30
CA LEU A 114 4.39 -0.26 -5.33
C LEU A 114 5.34 0.93 -5.37
N GLU A 115 5.67 1.42 -6.56
CA GLU A 115 6.53 2.59 -6.72
C GLU A 115 5.91 3.82 -6.07
N LEU A 116 4.62 4.07 -6.32
CA LEU A 116 3.88 5.16 -5.70
C LEU A 116 3.84 5.02 -4.16
N ALA A 117 3.51 3.83 -3.66
CA ALA A 117 3.47 3.57 -2.22
C ALA A 117 4.84 3.75 -1.55
N PHE A 118 5.91 3.31 -2.20
CA PHE A 118 7.28 3.50 -1.71
C PHE A 118 7.65 4.98 -1.59
N PHE A 119 7.42 5.78 -2.62
CA PHE A 119 7.75 7.22 -2.59
C PHE A 119 6.84 7.99 -1.62
N ALA A 120 5.57 7.61 -1.50
CA ALA A 120 4.66 8.16 -0.50
C ALA A 120 5.13 7.89 0.95
N MET A 121 5.55 6.66 1.24
CA MET A 121 6.09 6.30 2.55
C MET A 121 7.43 6.99 2.81
N MET A 122 8.30 7.06 1.81
CA MET A 122 9.58 7.77 1.92
C MET A 122 9.35 9.25 2.27
N PHE A 123 8.42 9.91 1.59
CA PHE A 123 8.01 11.29 1.90
C PHE A 123 7.50 11.41 3.35
N ALA A 124 6.62 10.51 3.76
CA ALA A 124 6.04 10.50 5.11
C ALA A 124 7.10 10.32 6.22
N VAL A 125 8.05 9.43 6.01
CA VAL A 125 9.13 9.12 6.97
C VAL A 125 10.16 10.27 7.03
N ILE A 126 10.63 10.73 5.86
CA ILE A 126 11.68 11.77 5.78
C ILE A 126 11.22 13.09 6.39
N ILE A 127 9.94 13.42 6.27
CA ILE A 127 9.41 14.66 6.83
C ILE A 127 8.76 14.42 8.19
N GLY A 128 8.00 13.35 8.37
CA GLY A 128 7.25 13.07 9.58
C GLY A 128 8.11 12.82 10.82
N ILE A 129 9.18 12.05 10.69
CA ILE A 129 10.08 11.77 11.82
C ILE A 129 10.78 13.05 12.31
N PRO A 130 11.50 13.82 11.45
CA PRO A 130 12.12 15.07 11.91
C PRO A 130 11.09 16.06 12.48
N ALA A 131 9.93 16.24 11.83
CA ALA A 131 8.88 17.12 12.31
C ALA A 131 8.41 16.73 13.72
N GLY A 132 8.20 15.44 13.98
CA GLY A 132 7.83 14.92 15.30
C GLY A 132 8.92 15.13 16.36
N ILE A 133 10.19 14.90 16.02
CA ILE A 133 11.33 15.12 16.90
C ILE A 133 11.43 16.60 17.31
N PHE A 134 11.40 17.51 16.33
CA PHE A 134 11.49 18.96 16.62
C PHE A 134 10.27 19.47 17.40
N ALA A 135 9.08 18.98 17.10
CA ALA A 135 7.88 19.30 17.86
C ALA A 135 7.98 18.83 19.33
N ALA A 136 8.57 17.68 19.59
CA ALA A 136 8.80 17.18 20.95
C ALA A 136 9.85 17.99 21.70
N ILE A 137 10.97 18.33 21.07
CA ILE A 137 12.05 19.14 21.68
C ILE A 137 11.55 20.53 22.02
N LYS A 138 10.74 21.13 21.13
CA LYS A 138 10.14 22.46 21.29
C LYS A 138 8.70 22.38 21.78
N ARG A 139 8.41 21.47 22.69
CA ARG A 139 7.06 21.27 23.25
C ARG A 139 6.43 22.58 23.73
N GLY A 140 5.17 22.80 23.34
CA GLY A 140 4.40 23.99 23.72
C GLY A 140 4.75 25.26 22.93
N SER A 141 5.78 25.23 22.07
CA SER A 141 6.10 26.35 21.19
C SER A 141 5.10 26.48 20.02
N TRP A 142 5.13 27.64 19.36
CA TRP A 142 4.34 27.86 18.16
C TRP A 142 4.67 26.83 17.05
N PHE A 143 5.94 26.39 16.96
CA PHE A 143 6.35 25.36 16.02
C PHE A 143 5.65 24.03 16.29
N ASP A 144 5.59 23.59 17.55
CA ASP A 144 4.88 22.38 17.97
C ASP A 144 3.39 22.48 17.62
N GLN A 145 2.75 23.61 17.96
CA GLN A 145 1.33 23.82 17.69
C GLN A 145 1.00 23.84 16.20
N ILE A 146 1.80 24.53 15.39
CA ILE A 146 1.62 24.58 13.93
C ILE A 146 1.86 23.19 13.31
N THR A 147 2.93 22.49 13.68
CA THR A 147 3.24 21.15 13.16
C THR A 147 2.10 20.17 13.46
N MET A 148 1.60 20.17 14.69
CA MET A 148 0.47 19.30 15.04
C MET A 148 -0.84 19.75 14.40
N GLY A 149 -1.07 21.05 14.25
CA GLY A 149 -2.23 21.58 13.52
C GLY A 149 -2.24 21.19 12.03
N ILE A 150 -1.10 21.31 11.35
CA ILE A 150 -0.93 20.87 9.95
C ILE A 150 -1.15 19.35 9.84
N ALA A 151 -0.57 18.58 10.77
CA ALA A 151 -0.74 17.12 10.78
C ALA A 151 -2.23 16.74 10.97
N LEU A 152 -2.94 17.38 11.90
CA LEU A 152 -4.36 17.14 12.10
C LEU A 152 -5.19 17.51 10.87
N THR A 153 -4.91 18.65 10.26
CA THR A 153 -5.57 19.11 9.04
C THR A 153 -5.34 18.12 7.90
N GLY A 154 -4.08 17.73 7.67
CA GLY A 154 -3.74 16.75 6.63
C GLY A 154 -4.38 15.38 6.82
N TYR A 155 -4.48 14.93 8.06
CA TYR A 155 -5.21 13.69 8.40
C TYR A 155 -6.71 13.77 8.13
N SER A 156 -7.30 14.93 8.31
CA SER A 156 -8.75 15.14 8.19
C SER A 156 -9.21 15.48 6.77
N MET A 157 -8.29 15.84 5.88
CA MET A 157 -8.66 16.22 4.51
C MET A 157 -9.00 14.98 3.66
N PRO A 158 -10.08 15.02 2.87
CA PRO A 158 -10.34 13.99 1.88
C PRO A 158 -9.22 13.93 0.83
N ILE A 159 -8.69 12.74 0.58
CA ILE A 159 -7.55 12.53 -0.35
C ILE A 159 -7.82 13.14 -1.73
N PHE A 160 -9.02 12.92 -2.27
CA PHE A 160 -9.39 13.43 -3.61
C PHE A 160 -9.40 14.97 -3.66
N TRP A 161 -9.92 15.62 -2.63
CA TRP A 161 -9.97 17.07 -2.55
C TRP A 161 -8.56 17.66 -2.45
N TRP A 162 -7.72 17.10 -1.58
CA TRP A 162 -6.33 17.48 -1.44
C TRP A 162 -5.55 17.31 -2.74
N GLY A 163 -5.72 16.17 -3.42
CA GLY A 163 -5.10 15.92 -4.72
C GLY A 163 -5.49 16.95 -5.77
N LEU A 164 -6.77 17.27 -5.88
CA LEU A 164 -7.25 18.28 -6.84
C LEU A 164 -6.69 19.68 -6.54
N LEU A 165 -6.63 20.09 -5.28
CA LEU A 165 -6.04 21.37 -4.90
C LEU A 165 -4.57 21.47 -5.30
N LEU A 166 -3.79 20.42 -5.04
CA LEU A 166 -2.38 20.38 -5.43
C LEU A 166 -2.20 20.41 -6.96
N ILE A 167 -3.03 19.69 -7.71
CA ILE A 167 -3.00 19.74 -9.18
C ILE A 167 -3.30 21.15 -9.68
N ILE A 168 -4.37 21.78 -9.19
CA ILE A 168 -4.74 23.14 -9.63
C ILE A 168 -3.62 24.13 -9.34
N PHE A 169 -3.02 24.06 -8.16
CA PHE A 169 -1.98 25.01 -7.76
C PHE A 169 -0.63 24.73 -8.44
N PHE A 170 -0.08 23.51 -8.26
CA PHE A 170 1.28 23.22 -8.73
C PHE A 170 1.35 22.91 -10.23
N SER A 171 0.36 22.22 -10.78
CA SER A 171 0.35 21.88 -12.20
C SER A 171 -0.35 22.93 -13.03
N GLY A 172 -1.54 23.39 -12.61
CA GLY A 172 -2.35 24.33 -13.38
C GLY A 172 -1.83 25.77 -13.30
N THR A 173 -1.53 26.28 -12.10
CA THR A 173 -1.14 27.68 -11.91
C THR A 173 0.37 27.90 -12.09
N LEU A 174 1.20 27.05 -11.44
CA LEU A 174 2.65 27.21 -11.45
C LEU A 174 3.34 26.46 -12.60
N GLY A 175 2.70 25.42 -13.17
CA GLY A 175 3.31 24.61 -14.23
C GLY A 175 4.56 23.82 -13.80
N TRP A 176 4.73 23.60 -12.48
CA TRP A 176 5.93 22.94 -11.94
C TRP A 176 5.91 21.42 -12.08
N THR A 177 4.73 20.85 -12.03
CA THR A 177 4.52 19.40 -12.05
C THR A 177 3.54 19.00 -13.15
N PRO A 178 3.63 17.76 -13.68
CA PRO A 178 2.64 17.23 -14.59
C PRO A 178 1.28 17.05 -13.89
N VAL A 179 0.20 17.11 -14.66
CA VAL A 179 -1.17 16.93 -14.15
C VAL A 179 -1.47 15.46 -13.87
N SER A 180 -0.98 14.56 -14.74
CA SER A 180 -1.35 13.14 -14.72
C SER A 180 -0.31 12.26 -15.40
N GLY A 181 -0.47 10.95 -15.24
CA GLY A 181 0.39 9.95 -15.83
C GLY A 181 1.62 9.64 -14.99
N ARG A 182 2.49 8.81 -15.52
CA ARG A 182 3.65 8.25 -14.82
C ARG A 182 4.98 8.74 -15.38
N ILE A 183 4.97 9.13 -16.65
CA ILE A 183 6.11 9.67 -17.40
C ILE A 183 5.59 10.51 -18.58
N ALA A 184 6.39 11.42 -19.10
CA ALA A 184 6.02 12.19 -20.28
C ALA A 184 5.90 11.30 -21.53
N LEU A 185 4.93 11.61 -22.39
CA LEU A 185 4.54 10.81 -23.54
C LEU A 185 5.61 10.64 -24.63
N ASN A 186 6.65 11.47 -24.60
CA ASN A 186 7.78 11.38 -25.53
C ASN A 186 8.83 10.32 -25.15
N PHE A 187 8.70 9.69 -23.98
CA PHE A 187 9.61 8.63 -23.56
C PHE A 187 8.94 7.26 -23.72
N PHE A 188 9.55 6.43 -24.58
CA PHE A 188 9.13 5.05 -24.80
C PHE A 188 10.29 4.11 -24.58
N PHE A 189 10.10 3.13 -23.70
CA PHE A 189 10.99 1.98 -23.53
C PHE A 189 10.21 0.78 -23.04
N LYS A 190 10.70 -0.41 -23.38
CA LYS A 190 10.09 -1.65 -22.92
C LYS A 190 10.37 -1.81 -21.42
N PRO A 191 9.36 -2.03 -20.57
CA PRO A 191 9.57 -2.27 -19.15
C PRO A 191 10.51 -3.45 -18.89
N ILE A 192 11.50 -3.26 -18.00
CA ILE A 192 12.40 -4.30 -17.53
C ILE A 192 11.93 -4.80 -16.17
N THR A 193 11.84 -3.89 -15.21
CA THR A 193 11.37 -4.17 -13.85
C THR A 193 9.90 -3.78 -13.63
N GLY A 194 9.39 -2.90 -14.48
CA GLY A 194 8.08 -2.26 -14.34
C GLY A 194 8.07 -1.03 -13.41
N PHE A 195 9.19 -0.75 -12.71
CA PHE A 195 9.38 0.49 -11.96
C PHE A 195 9.94 1.57 -12.88
N MET A 196 9.17 2.60 -13.14
CA MET A 196 9.52 3.61 -14.14
C MET A 196 10.82 4.35 -13.81
N THR A 197 11.06 4.64 -12.55
CA THR A 197 12.30 5.27 -12.07
C THR A 197 13.50 4.36 -12.27
N ILE A 198 13.38 3.09 -11.94
CA ILE A 198 14.46 2.11 -12.10
C ILE A 198 14.72 1.84 -13.58
N ASP A 199 13.67 1.59 -14.35
CA ASP A 199 13.78 1.29 -15.78
C ASP A 199 14.42 2.45 -16.55
N SER A 200 14.07 3.69 -16.24
CA SER A 200 14.70 4.88 -16.82
C SER A 200 16.21 4.93 -16.57
N LEU A 201 16.64 4.57 -15.37
CA LEU A 201 18.07 4.50 -15.02
C LEU A 201 18.78 3.33 -15.72
N LEU A 202 18.13 2.17 -15.81
CA LEU A 202 18.68 1.00 -16.49
C LEU A 202 18.92 1.26 -18.00
N TYR A 203 18.07 2.07 -18.61
CA TYR A 203 18.24 2.55 -19.99
C TYR A 203 19.23 3.71 -20.13
N GLY A 204 19.82 4.18 -19.03
CA GLY A 204 20.72 5.35 -19.03
C GLY A 204 20.02 6.66 -19.48
N ASN A 205 18.70 6.71 -19.43
CA ASN A 205 17.90 7.85 -19.88
C ASN A 205 17.61 8.81 -18.72
N TRP A 206 18.54 9.69 -18.43
CA TRP A 206 18.41 10.68 -17.36
C TRP A 206 17.20 11.61 -17.50
N PRO A 207 16.88 12.16 -18.69
CA PRO A 207 15.67 12.97 -18.88
C PRO A 207 14.39 12.19 -18.55
N ALA A 208 14.30 10.92 -18.90
CA ALA A 208 13.17 10.05 -18.57
C ALA A 208 13.05 9.83 -17.06
N PHE A 209 14.18 9.62 -16.36
CA PHE A 209 14.22 9.49 -14.91
C PHE A 209 13.71 10.76 -14.21
N VAL A 210 14.18 11.93 -14.62
CA VAL A 210 13.70 13.22 -14.09
C VAL A 210 12.21 13.41 -14.36
N SER A 211 11.74 13.04 -15.55
CA SER A 211 10.31 13.05 -15.88
C SER A 211 9.51 12.15 -14.96
N ALA A 212 9.95 10.90 -14.73
CA ALA A 212 9.28 9.96 -13.83
C ALA A 212 9.20 10.50 -12.39
N LEU A 213 10.28 11.09 -11.87
CA LEU A 213 10.28 11.75 -10.56
C LEU A 213 9.29 12.91 -10.48
N ARG A 214 9.23 13.76 -11.52
CA ARG A 214 8.28 14.88 -11.56
C ARG A 214 6.82 14.42 -11.50
N HIS A 215 6.50 13.29 -12.17
CA HIS A 215 5.16 12.70 -12.13
C HIS A 215 4.83 12.08 -10.77
N LEU A 216 5.84 11.64 -10.01
CA LEU A 216 5.68 11.06 -8.68
C LEU A 216 5.44 12.10 -7.57
N ILE A 217 5.89 13.34 -7.72
CA ILE A 217 5.90 14.35 -6.64
C ILE A 217 4.50 14.52 -6.03
N LEU A 218 3.52 14.95 -6.82
CA LEU A 218 2.18 15.22 -6.31
C LEU A 218 1.44 13.96 -5.83
N PRO A 219 1.41 12.85 -6.58
CA PRO A 219 0.80 11.62 -6.11
C PRO A 219 1.41 11.11 -4.80
N ALA A 220 2.73 11.15 -4.66
CA ALA A 220 3.43 10.74 -3.44
C ALA A 220 3.11 11.64 -2.24
N ILE A 221 3.03 12.96 -2.44
CA ILE A 221 2.63 13.90 -1.39
C ILE A 221 1.18 13.62 -0.96
N VAL A 222 0.26 13.48 -1.90
CA VAL A 222 -1.16 13.24 -1.60
C VAL A 222 -1.34 11.93 -0.83
N LEU A 223 -0.79 10.86 -1.34
CA LEU A 223 -0.90 9.54 -0.71
C LEU A 223 -0.15 9.49 0.63
N GLY A 224 1.00 10.15 0.74
CA GLY A 224 1.85 10.18 1.92
C GLY A 224 1.40 11.14 3.02
N THR A 225 0.42 12.03 2.78
CA THR A 225 -0.01 13.04 3.76
C THR A 225 -0.59 12.42 5.03
N ILE A 226 -1.45 11.42 4.92
CA ILE A 226 -2.04 10.73 6.09
C ILE A 226 -0.97 9.99 6.88
N PRO A 227 -0.14 9.12 6.27
CA PRO A 227 0.98 8.49 6.98
C PRO A 227 1.93 9.48 7.63
N LEU A 228 2.26 10.58 6.94
CA LEU A 228 3.11 11.64 7.49
C LEU A 228 2.52 12.21 8.79
N ALA A 229 1.25 12.54 8.79
CA ALA A 229 0.56 13.09 9.97
C ALA A 229 0.59 12.10 11.14
N VAL A 230 0.34 10.82 10.87
CA VAL A 230 0.35 9.76 11.89
C VAL A 230 1.78 9.54 12.43
N ILE A 231 2.77 9.47 11.56
CA ILE A 231 4.19 9.27 11.92
C ILE A 231 4.71 10.46 12.72
N ALA A 232 4.43 11.70 12.30
CA ALA A 232 4.87 12.89 13.02
C ALA A 232 4.28 12.95 14.43
N ARG A 233 3.00 12.69 14.58
CA ARG A 233 2.31 12.65 15.86
C ARG A 233 2.84 11.54 16.76
N GLN A 234 3.02 10.33 16.23
CA GLN A 234 3.57 9.19 16.97
C GLN A 234 5.01 9.45 17.41
N THR A 235 5.83 10.02 16.52
CA THR A 235 7.23 10.37 16.84
C THR A 235 7.28 11.41 17.95
N ARG A 236 6.45 12.44 17.88
CA ARG A 236 6.36 13.44 18.94
C ARG A 236 5.96 12.82 20.28
N SER A 237 4.92 11.99 20.31
CA SER A 237 4.46 11.34 21.55
C SER A 237 5.53 10.44 22.15
N ALA A 238 6.16 9.58 21.34
CA ALA A 238 7.20 8.68 21.79
C ALA A 238 8.46 9.43 22.28
N MET A 239 8.84 10.52 21.61
CA MET A 239 9.94 11.35 22.05
C MET A 239 9.67 12.03 23.39
N LEU A 240 8.45 12.56 23.59
CA LEU A 240 8.06 13.20 24.86
C LEU A 240 8.07 12.21 26.03
N GLU A 241 7.60 10.98 25.81
CA GLU A 241 7.64 9.91 26.81
C GLU A 241 9.10 9.58 27.20
N VAL A 242 9.93 9.30 26.22
CA VAL A 242 11.34 8.93 26.45
C VAL A 242 12.15 10.05 27.06
N LEU A 243 11.93 11.32 26.64
CA LEU A 243 12.64 12.47 27.22
C LEU A 243 12.32 12.71 28.70
N GLY A 244 11.22 12.14 29.21
CA GLY A 244 10.82 12.17 30.63
C GLY A 244 11.50 11.09 31.50
N GLU A 245 12.14 10.09 30.90
CA GLU A 245 12.71 8.94 31.60
C GLU A 245 13.96 9.27 32.45
N ASP A 246 14.15 8.53 33.53
CA ASP A 246 15.27 8.77 34.51
C ASP A 246 16.65 8.59 33.90
N TYR A 247 16.81 7.66 32.93
CA TYR A 247 18.09 7.48 32.26
C TYR A 247 18.49 8.69 31.40
N ILE A 248 17.53 9.43 30.89
CA ILE A 248 17.76 10.70 30.18
C ILE A 248 18.19 11.80 31.15
N ARG A 249 17.58 11.86 32.34
CA ARG A 249 18.03 12.78 33.42
C ARG A 249 19.45 12.46 33.83
N THR A 250 19.79 11.19 33.98
CA THR A 250 21.16 10.72 34.30
C THR A 250 22.15 11.12 33.21
N ALA A 251 21.77 10.97 31.93
CA ALA A 251 22.62 11.37 30.81
C ALA A 251 22.90 12.88 30.80
N ARG A 252 21.90 13.71 31.09
CA ARG A 252 22.06 15.16 31.25
C ARG A 252 22.96 15.52 32.48
N ALA A 253 22.75 14.85 33.63
CA ALA A 253 23.53 15.06 34.83
C ALA A 253 25.00 14.72 34.62
N LYS A 254 25.34 13.77 33.74
CA LYS A 254 26.71 13.44 33.32
C LYS A 254 27.32 14.45 32.35
N GLY A 255 26.64 15.56 32.03
CA GLY A 255 27.18 16.62 31.19
C GLY A 255 27.17 16.29 29.68
N LEU A 256 26.39 15.30 29.22
CA LEU A 256 26.31 14.98 27.79
C LEU A 256 25.64 16.13 27.02
N PRO A 257 26.15 16.47 25.84
CA PRO A 257 25.56 17.55 25.02
C PRO A 257 24.11 17.19 24.62
N PRO A 258 23.21 18.19 24.55
CA PRO A 258 21.80 17.99 24.26
C PRO A 258 21.54 17.19 22.97
N SER A 259 22.35 17.40 21.93
CA SER A 259 22.27 16.66 20.67
C SER A 259 22.50 15.16 20.84
N ARG A 260 23.48 14.78 21.69
CA ARG A 260 23.78 13.38 21.97
C ARG A 260 22.71 12.73 22.83
N VAL A 261 22.18 13.45 23.81
CA VAL A 261 21.05 12.99 24.63
C VAL A 261 19.82 12.72 23.73
N THR A 262 19.50 13.62 22.83
CA THR A 262 18.34 13.50 21.93
C THR A 262 18.53 12.41 20.86
N ASN A 263 19.64 12.49 20.11
CA ASN A 263 19.79 11.64 18.90
C ASN A 263 20.26 10.22 19.24
N VAL A 264 21.00 10.02 20.32
CA VAL A 264 21.54 8.70 20.67
C VAL A 264 20.70 8.02 21.76
N HIS A 265 20.40 8.73 22.85
CA HIS A 265 19.73 8.12 23.99
C HIS A 265 18.21 8.13 23.90
N ALA A 266 17.61 9.24 23.44
CA ALA A 266 16.16 9.35 23.34
C ALA A 266 15.61 8.73 22.04
N LEU A 267 16.13 9.14 20.88
CA LEU A 267 15.60 8.75 19.57
C LEU A 267 15.64 7.23 19.36
N ARG A 268 16.70 6.56 19.76
CA ARG A 268 16.83 5.11 19.60
C ARG A 268 15.69 4.33 20.25
N ASN A 269 15.23 4.77 21.42
CA ASN A 269 14.12 4.14 22.13
C ASN A 269 12.76 4.63 21.62
N ALA A 270 12.65 5.91 21.26
CA ALA A 270 11.44 6.49 20.72
C ALA A 270 11.07 5.94 19.32
N LEU A 271 12.07 5.49 18.54
CA LEU A 271 11.81 4.90 17.22
C LEU A 271 11.11 3.55 17.27
N ILE A 272 11.13 2.82 18.37
CA ILE A 272 10.50 1.49 18.47
C ILE A 272 8.99 1.56 18.15
N PRO A 273 8.17 2.36 18.84
CA PRO A 273 6.75 2.50 18.48
C PRO A 273 6.54 3.20 17.12
N VAL A 274 7.47 4.05 16.69
CA VAL A 274 7.39 4.72 15.39
C VAL A 274 7.54 3.72 14.23
N VAL A 275 8.48 2.79 14.31
CA VAL A 275 8.66 1.72 13.31
C VAL A 275 7.42 0.84 13.21
N THR A 276 6.77 0.53 14.34
CA THR A 276 5.48 -0.17 14.37
C THR A 276 4.42 0.60 13.59
N THR A 277 4.32 1.90 13.86
CA THR A 277 3.36 2.78 13.19
C THR A 277 3.62 2.84 11.69
N ILE A 278 4.88 2.96 11.25
CA ILE A 278 5.25 2.91 9.83
C ILE A 278 4.77 1.60 9.21
N GLY A 279 5.01 0.47 9.86
CA GLY A 279 4.54 -0.83 9.39
C GLY A 279 3.04 -0.90 9.17
N LEU A 280 2.24 -0.40 10.10
CA LEU A 280 0.79 -0.33 9.97
C LEU A 280 0.35 0.59 8.82
N GLN A 281 1.07 1.71 8.61
CA GLN A 281 0.77 2.64 7.53
C GLN A 281 1.05 2.07 6.14
N VAL A 282 2.01 1.14 5.98
CA VAL A 282 2.28 0.47 4.69
C VAL A 282 1.04 -0.25 4.16
N GLY A 283 0.32 -0.99 5.01
CA GLY A 283 -0.92 -1.65 4.62
C GLY A 283 -2.02 -0.66 4.21
N MET A 284 -2.14 0.45 4.94
CA MET A 284 -3.13 1.51 4.64
C MET A 284 -2.84 2.25 3.33
N LEU A 285 -1.57 2.42 2.96
CA LEU A 285 -1.17 3.04 1.69
C LEU A 285 -1.73 2.28 0.49
N MET A 286 -1.73 0.96 0.53
CA MET A 286 -2.24 0.14 -0.56
C MET A 286 -3.73 0.38 -0.81
N ALA A 287 -4.51 0.57 0.26
CA ALA A 287 -5.93 0.92 0.15
C ALA A 287 -6.15 2.37 -0.33
N GLY A 288 -5.34 3.32 0.17
CA GLY A 288 -5.40 4.73 -0.23
C GLY A 288 -4.91 5.01 -1.65
N ALA A 289 -4.09 4.13 -2.20
CA ALA A 289 -3.55 4.24 -3.54
C ALA A 289 -4.65 4.28 -4.62
N ILE A 290 -5.77 3.58 -4.44
CA ILE A 290 -6.87 3.51 -5.41
C ILE A 290 -7.36 4.91 -5.82
N LEU A 291 -7.66 5.77 -4.84
CA LEU A 291 -8.15 7.13 -5.11
C LEU A 291 -7.04 8.00 -5.73
N THR A 292 -5.83 7.93 -5.20
CA THR A 292 -4.70 8.71 -5.71
C THR A 292 -4.36 8.32 -7.15
N GLU A 293 -4.32 7.03 -7.46
CA GLU A 293 -4.09 6.52 -8.81
C GLU A 293 -5.18 7.00 -9.79
N THR A 294 -6.42 7.01 -9.35
CA THR A 294 -7.55 7.47 -10.18
C THR A 294 -7.45 8.97 -10.47
N ILE A 295 -7.16 9.80 -9.47
CA ILE A 295 -7.07 11.26 -9.62
C ILE A 295 -5.93 11.66 -10.55
N PHE A 296 -4.75 11.06 -10.37
CA PHE A 296 -3.57 11.36 -11.17
C PHE A 296 -3.45 10.53 -12.45
N SER A 297 -4.47 9.73 -12.80
CA SER A 297 -4.42 8.76 -13.91
C SER A 297 -3.15 7.91 -13.89
N TRP A 298 -2.73 7.53 -12.69
CA TRP A 298 -1.58 6.67 -12.45
C TRP A 298 -1.94 5.23 -12.84
N PRO A 299 -1.18 4.58 -13.73
CA PRO A 299 -1.54 3.26 -14.26
C PRO A 299 -1.17 2.14 -13.27
N GLY A 300 -1.83 2.13 -12.12
CA GLY A 300 -1.68 1.13 -11.08
C GLY A 300 -2.88 0.19 -10.97
N VAL A 301 -2.80 -0.75 -10.03
CA VAL A 301 -3.85 -1.77 -9.83
C VAL A 301 -5.15 -1.18 -9.26
N GLY A 302 -5.06 -0.09 -8.50
CA GLY A 302 -6.24 0.59 -7.96
C GLY A 302 -7.08 1.24 -9.04
N LYS A 303 -6.44 2.02 -9.93
CA LYS A 303 -7.11 2.61 -11.09
C LYS A 303 -7.67 1.54 -12.02
N TRP A 304 -6.91 0.50 -12.30
CA TRP A 304 -7.37 -0.64 -13.10
C TRP A 304 -8.63 -1.28 -12.54
N MET A 305 -8.75 -1.41 -11.23
CA MET A 305 -9.95 -1.92 -10.57
C MET A 305 -11.15 -1.00 -10.80
N ILE A 306 -11.01 0.32 -10.61
CA ILE A 306 -12.08 1.29 -10.84
C ILE A 306 -12.53 1.29 -12.29
N ASP A 307 -11.58 1.30 -13.23
CA ASP A 307 -11.87 1.23 -14.66
C ASP A 307 -12.62 -0.06 -15.04
N SER A 308 -12.26 -1.19 -14.41
CA SER A 308 -12.91 -2.50 -14.64
C SER A 308 -14.33 -2.55 -14.09
N ILE A 309 -14.58 -1.92 -12.93
CA ILE A 309 -15.96 -1.77 -12.40
C ILE A 309 -16.81 -0.95 -13.38
N SER A 310 -16.27 0.17 -13.85
CA SER A 310 -16.96 1.06 -14.80
C SER A 310 -17.29 0.37 -16.13
N LYS A 311 -16.39 -0.51 -16.60
CA LYS A 311 -16.56 -1.32 -17.81
C LYS A 311 -17.37 -2.60 -17.59
N ARG A 312 -17.80 -2.88 -16.36
CA ARG A 312 -18.48 -4.12 -15.97
C ARG A 312 -17.68 -5.38 -16.31
N ASP A 313 -16.35 -5.30 -16.17
CA ASP A 313 -15.47 -6.46 -16.34
C ASP A 313 -15.47 -7.30 -15.05
N TYR A 314 -16.50 -8.13 -14.92
CA TYR A 314 -16.74 -8.92 -13.71
C TYR A 314 -15.59 -9.87 -13.37
N VAL A 315 -14.89 -10.39 -14.38
CA VAL A 315 -13.75 -11.31 -14.16
C VAL A 315 -12.59 -10.56 -13.52
N VAL A 316 -12.26 -9.38 -14.04
CA VAL A 316 -11.21 -8.53 -13.47
C VAL A 316 -11.60 -8.06 -12.07
N VAL A 317 -12.85 -7.63 -11.86
CA VAL A 317 -13.31 -7.15 -10.55
C VAL A 317 -13.20 -8.25 -9.50
N GLN A 318 -13.65 -9.46 -9.79
CA GLN A 318 -13.61 -10.58 -8.85
C GLN A 318 -12.16 -11.01 -8.54
N SER A 319 -11.38 -11.27 -9.57
CA SER A 319 -10.01 -11.75 -9.42
C SER A 319 -9.07 -10.67 -8.94
N GLY A 320 -9.23 -9.43 -9.40
CA GLY A 320 -8.44 -8.29 -8.98
C GLY A 320 -8.66 -7.92 -7.52
N LEU A 321 -9.91 -7.96 -7.02
CA LEU A 321 -10.20 -7.75 -5.61
C LEU A 321 -9.48 -8.78 -4.72
N LEU A 322 -9.52 -10.05 -5.12
CA LEU A 322 -8.82 -11.11 -4.41
C LEU A 322 -7.29 -10.92 -4.47
N LEU A 323 -6.73 -10.61 -5.64
CA LEU A 323 -5.30 -10.39 -5.81
C LEU A 323 -4.79 -9.21 -4.97
N ILE A 324 -5.49 -8.08 -5.00
CA ILE A 324 -5.14 -6.91 -4.18
C ILE A 324 -5.17 -7.28 -2.70
N ALA A 325 -6.21 -7.98 -2.25
CA ALA A 325 -6.32 -8.39 -0.86
C ALA A 325 -5.20 -9.36 -0.45
N LEU A 326 -4.86 -10.33 -1.28
CA LEU A 326 -3.74 -11.26 -1.04
C LEU A 326 -2.41 -10.52 -0.94
N ILE A 327 -2.16 -9.53 -1.81
CA ILE A 327 -0.94 -8.72 -1.75
C ILE A 327 -0.88 -7.86 -0.48
N VAL A 328 -1.98 -7.20 -0.12
CA VAL A 328 -2.04 -6.42 1.13
C VAL A 328 -1.74 -7.32 2.33
N MET A 329 -2.29 -8.53 2.36
CA MET A 329 -2.01 -9.51 3.41
C MET A 329 -0.55 -9.96 3.41
N ALA A 330 0.04 -10.21 2.23
CA ALA A 330 1.45 -10.58 2.10
C ALA A 330 2.38 -9.46 2.57
N VAL A 331 2.09 -8.22 2.21
CA VAL A 331 2.83 -7.03 2.66
C VAL A 331 2.71 -6.86 4.17
N ASN A 332 1.51 -6.99 4.74
CA ASN A 332 1.31 -6.92 6.18
C ASN A 332 2.06 -8.03 6.93
N LEU A 333 2.03 -9.26 6.41
CA LEU A 333 2.82 -10.37 6.97
C LEU A 333 4.32 -10.08 6.93
N LEU A 334 4.82 -9.55 5.81
CA LEU A 334 6.23 -9.17 5.67
C LEU A 334 6.61 -8.11 6.72
N VAL A 335 5.78 -7.08 6.88
CA VAL A 335 5.97 -6.03 7.89
C VAL A 335 5.96 -6.62 9.31
N ASP A 336 5.03 -7.51 9.63
CA ASP A 336 4.97 -8.18 10.93
C ASP A 336 6.24 -9.01 11.22
N VAL A 337 6.75 -9.73 10.21
CA VAL A 337 7.99 -10.50 10.31
C VAL A 337 9.18 -9.59 10.51
N LEU A 338 9.31 -8.52 9.72
CA LEU A 338 10.38 -7.53 9.88
C LEU A 338 10.34 -6.90 11.26
N TYR A 339 9.15 -6.56 11.74
CA TYR A 339 8.96 -6.01 13.07
C TYR A 339 9.37 -6.99 14.18
N ALA A 340 8.99 -8.28 14.06
CA ALA A 340 9.40 -9.33 14.99
C ALA A 340 10.93 -9.56 15.00
N VAL A 341 11.63 -9.26 13.90
CA VAL A 341 13.09 -9.29 13.83
C VAL A 341 13.70 -8.10 14.57
N ILE A 342 13.15 -6.89 14.38
CA ILE A 342 13.63 -5.65 14.98
C ILE A 342 13.36 -5.61 16.49
N ASN A 343 12.18 -6.07 16.92
CA ASN A 343 11.77 -6.06 18.32
C ASN A 343 11.49 -7.48 18.86
N PRO A 344 12.48 -8.13 19.48
CA PRO A 344 12.34 -9.51 19.99
C PRO A 344 11.29 -9.70 21.08
N ARG A 345 10.84 -8.64 21.75
CA ARG A 345 9.88 -8.72 22.88
C ARG A 345 8.46 -9.12 22.46
N ILE A 346 8.10 -8.95 21.18
CA ILE A 346 6.75 -9.23 20.65
C ILE A 346 6.53 -10.73 20.38
N ARG A 347 7.58 -11.51 20.32
CA ARG A 347 7.51 -12.95 20.02
C ARG A 347 6.89 -13.79 21.16
N VAL A 348 6.71 -13.20 22.32
CA VAL A 348 6.27 -13.88 23.55
C VAL A 348 4.79 -13.64 23.84
N GLN A 349 4.13 -12.78 23.07
CA GLN A 349 2.67 -12.57 23.08
C GLN A 349 2.04 -13.27 21.88
#